data_e5ef658e057a83758755d2f8186bac41
#
_entry.id   e5ef658e057a83758755d2f8186bac41
#
_cell.length_a   1.000
_cell.length_b   1.000
_cell.length_c   1.000
_cell.angle_alpha   90.00
_cell.angle_beta   90.00
_cell.angle_gamma   90.00
#
_symmetry.space_group_name_H-M   'P 1'
#
loop_
_entity.id
_entity.type
_entity.pdbx_description
1 polymer ?
#
loop_
_entity_poly.entity_id
_entity_poly.type
_entity_poly.pdbx_seq_one_letter_code
_entity_poly.pdbx_strand_id
1 'polypeptide(L)'
;FLIVLHELGHFIPARLFKTRVEKFFLFFDVKGALFQRKIGETVYGIGWLPLGGYVKIAGMIDESMDKEQMAKPPQPWEFRSKPAWQRLIIMLGGVTVNLILGVLIYAMVLFVWGDRDLRIDRLPYGLSFVEPLQEAGFQNDDVVISLQGEPVQRLDDFRSVVFGTQVTKATVIRNGAEQELTFQTELGQVL
;
A
#
# COMPACT_ATOMS: atom_id res chain seq x y z
N PHE A 1 -11.79 -4.28 -11.54
CA PHE A 1 -10.45 -4.44 -12.16
C PHE A 1 -9.48 -5.14 -11.20
N LEU A 2 -9.27 -4.64 -9.97
CA LEU A 2 -8.35 -5.24 -8.98
C LEU A 2 -8.63 -6.72 -8.70
N ILE A 3 -9.90 -7.08 -8.53
CA ILE A 3 -10.33 -8.47 -8.31
C ILE A 3 -9.86 -9.38 -9.46
N VAL A 4 -10.11 -8.96 -10.71
CA VAL A 4 -9.71 -9.77 -11.87
C VAL A 4 -8.20 -9.98 -11.93
N LEU A 5 -7.41 -8.93 -11.66
CA LEU A 5 -5.95 -9.03 -11.64
C LEU A 5 -5.46 -9.92 -10.51
N HIS A 6 -6.07 -9.83 -9.33
CA HIS A 6 -5.79 -10.69 -8.19
C HIS A 6 -6.01 -12.17 -8.56
N GLU A 7 -7.17 -12.48 -9.11
CA GLU A 7 -7.51 -13.86 -9.53
C GLU A 7 -6.61 -14.36 -10.66
N LEU A 8 -6.24 -13.48 -11.61
CA LEU A 8 -5.24 -13.82 -12.64
C LEU A 8 -3.87 -14.11 -12.04
N GLY A 9 -3.51 -13.47 -10.94
CA GLY A 9 -2.30 -13.76 -10.18
C GLY A 9 -2.21 -15.20 -9.67
N HIS A 10 -3.33 -15.83 -9.34
CA HIS A 10 -3.41 -17.25 -8.99
C HIS A 10 -3.54 -18.14 -10.23
N PHE A 11 -4.35 -17.72 -11.19
CA PHE A 11 -4.68 -18.47 -12.39
C PHE A 11 -3.47 -18.72 -13.29
N ILE A 12 -2.71 -17.66 -13.60
CA ILE A 12 -1.58 -17.74 -14.54
C ILE A 12 -0.52 -18.75 -14.07
N PRO A 13 0.03 -18.64 -12.83
CA PRO A 13 1.02 -19.62 -12.39
C PRO A 13 0.43 -21.03 -12.23
N ALA A 14 -0.83 -21.20 -11.84
CA ALA A 14 -1.48 -22.49 -11.82
C ALA A 14 -1.45 -23.16 -13.20
N ARG A 15 -1.79 -22.41 -14.25
CA ARG A 15 -1.74 -22.90 -15.63
C ARG A 15 -0.32 -23.18 -16.13
N LEU A 16 0.64 -22.32 -15.80
CA LEU A 16 2.06 -22.49 -16.16
C LEU A 16 2.63 -23.78 -15.54
N PHE A 17 2.27 -24.11 -14.30
CA PHE A 17 2.70 -25.32 -13.61
C PHE A 17 1.83 -26.54 -13.95
N LYS A 18 0.98 -26.44 -14.98
CA LYS A 18 0.07 -27.54 -15.39
C LYS A 18 -0.81 -28.02 -14.25
N THR A 19 -1.24 -27.11 -13.39
CA THR A 19 -2.27 -27.36 -12.39
C THR A 19 -3.62 -27.08 -13.02
N ARG A 20 -4.57 -27.99 -12.86
CA ARG A 20 -5.90 -27.84 -13.42
C ARG A 20 -6.67 -26.76 -12.67
N VAL A 21 -7.23 -25.81 -13.43
CA VAL A 21 -8.16 -24.82 -12.90
C VAL A 21 -9.56 -25.19 -13.34
N GLU A 22 -10.45 -25.40 -12.40
CA GLU A 22 -11.82 -25.84 -12.64
C GLU A 22 -12.74 -24.66 -12.92
N LYS A 23 -12.62 -23.58 -12.13
CA LYS A 23 -13.43 -22.38 -12.30
C LYS A 23 -12.58 -21.11 -12.20
N PHE A 24 -12.95 -20.10 -12.98
CA PHE A 24 -12.46 -18.73 -12.89
C PHE A 24 -13.67 -17.81 -12.91
N PHE A 25 -14.02 -17.23 -11.80
CA PHE A 25 -15.22 -16.42 -11.67
C PHE A 25 -14.93 -15.02 -11.16
N LEU A 26 -15.48 -14.04 -11.85
CA LEU A 26 -15.66 -12.71 -11.31
C LEU A 26 -16.98 -12.71 -10.55
N PHE A 27 -16.93 -12.40 -9.27
CA PHE A 27 -18.04 -12.51 -8.33
C PHE A 27 -18.45 -13.95 -8.00
N PHE A 28 -19.06 -14.12 -6.83
CA PHE A 28 -19.48 -15.45 -6.38
C PHE A 28 -20.74 -15.91 -7.08
N ASP A 29 -20.76 -17.16 -7.49
CA ASP A 29 -21.87 -17.84 -8.18
C ASP A 29 -22.83 -18.58 -7.23
N VAL A 30 -23.00 -18.10 -5.99
CA VAL A 30 -23.92 -18.67 -5.01
C VAL A 30 -25.33 -18.67 -5.58
N LYS A 31 -25.96 -19.84 -5.72
CA LYS A 31 -27.27 -20.07 -6.37
C LYS A 31 -27.28 -19.87 -7.89
N GLY A 32 -26.13 -19.77 -8.56
CA GLY A 32 -26.03 -19.71 -10.02
C GLY A 32 -25.21 -18.53 -10.52
N ALA A 33 -24.77 -18.63 -11.76
CA ALA A 33 -24.01 -17.59 -12.45
C ALA A 33 -24.92 -16.76 -13.36
N LEU A 34 -24.61 -15.46 -13.49
CA LEU A 34 -25.25 -14.60 -14.49
C LEU A 34 -24.85 -15.02 -15.91
N PHE A 35 -23.58 -15.39 -16.05
CA PHE A 35 -23.02 -15.89 -17.30
C PHE A 35 -21.91 -16.88 -16.98
N GLN A 36 -21.87 -17.98 -17.76
CA GLN A 36 -20.75 -18.92 -17.68
C GLN A 36 -20.49 -19.61 -19.01
N ARG A 37 -19.22 -19.86 -19.30
CA ARG A 37 -18.79 -20.57 -20.49
C ARG A 37 -17.63 -21.49 -20.19
N LYS A 38 -17.73 -22.76 -20.56
CA LYS A 38 -16.62 -23.70 -20.44
C LYS A 38 -15.68 -23.57 -21.63
N ILE A 39 -14.39 -23.35 -21.35
CA ILE A 39 -13.32 -23.32 -22.35
C ILE A 39 -12.23 -24.29 -21.88
N GLY A 40 -12.06 -25.39 -22.61
CA GLY A 40 -11.19 -26.48 -22.22
C GLY A 40 -11.66 -27.13 -20.91
N GLU A 41 -10.79 -27.15 -19.90
CA GLU A 41 -11.10 -27.73 -18.58
C GLU A 41 -11.62 -26.71 -17.57
N THR A 42 -11.61 -25.42 -17.93
CA THR A 42 -11.96 -24.31 -17.03
C THR A 42 -13.33 -23.75 -17.39
N VAL A 43 -14.17 -23.51 -16.40
CA VAL A 43 -15.42 -22.76 -16.54
C VAL A 43 -15.14 -21.31 -16.14
N TYR A 44 -15.31 -20.40 -17.08
CA TYR A 44 -15.22 -18.95 -16.86
C TYR A 44 -16.61 -18.40 -16.65
N GLY A 45 -16.78 -17.49 -15.70
CA GLY A 45 -18.10 -16.95 -15.44
C GLY A 45 -18.11 -15.66 -14.65
N ILE A 46 -19.32 -15.09 -14.57
CA ILE A 46 -19.65 -13.93 -13.76
C ILE A 46 -20.77 -14.36 -12.81
N GLY A 47 -20.49 -14.36 -11.52
CA GLY A 47 -21.48 -14.56 -10.48
C GLY A 47 -22.37 -13.34 -10.29
N TRP A 48 -23.42 -13.47 -9.51
CA TRP A 48 -24.35 -12.38 -9.24
C TRP A 48 -23.99 -11.60 -7.96
N LEU A 49 -23.14 -12.17 -7.07
CA LEU A 49 -22.83 -11.59 -5.78
C LEU A 49 -21.48 -10.86 -5.82
N PRO A 50 -21.46 -9.50 -5.86
CA PRO A 50 -20.25 -8.71 -6.09
C PRO A 50 -19.37 -8.51 -4.84
N LEU A 51 -19.15 -9.58 -4.07
CA LEU A 51 -18.31 -9.55 -2.85
C LEU A 51 -16.84 -9.95 -3.10
N GLY A 52 -16.51 -10.45 -4.30
CA GLY A 52 -15.16 -10.90 -4.63
C GLY A 52 -15.18 -11.77 -5.88
N GLY A 53 -14.00 -12.24 -6.31
CA GLY A 53 -13.85 -13.28 -7.33
C GLY A 53 -13.30 -14.55 -6.70
N TYR A 54 -13.18 -15.61 -7.49
CA TYR A 54 -12.46 -16.81 -7.06
C TYR A 54 -11.93 -17.62 -8.22
N VAL A 55 -10.84 -18.31 -7.94
CA VAL A 55 -10.25 -19.32 -8.84
C VAL A 55 -10.27 -20.67 -8.14
N LYS A 56 -11.08 -21.62 -8.65
CA LYS A 56 -11.09 -22.99 -8.13
C LYS A 56 -9.98 -23.81 -8.77
N ILE A 57 -8.96 -24.12 -7.98
CA ILE A 57 -7.79 -24.91 -8.39
C ILE A 57 -7.94 -26.34 -7.87
N ALA A 58 -7.82 -27.31 -8.75
CA ALA A 58 -7.98 -28.73 -8.38
C ALA A 58 -6.97 -29.16 -7.30
N GLY A 59 -7.45 -29.80 -6.25
CA GLY A 59 -6.65 -30.28 -5.12
C GLY A 59 -6.14 -29.18 -4.18
N MET A 60 -6.69 -27.99 -4.25
CA MET A 60 -6.52 -26.92 -3.28
C MET A 60 -7.75 -26.86 -2.38
N ILE A 61 -7.54 -26.74 -1.07
CA ILE A 61 -8.63 -26.49 -0.13
C ILE A 61 -8.97 -25.01 -0.24
N ASP A 62 -10.08 -24.72 -0.86
CA ASP A 62 -10.68 -23.41 -0.97
C ASP A 62 -12.00 -23.31 -0.20
N GLU A 63 -12.70 -22.22 -0.35
CA GLU A 63 -14.01 -21.98 0.28
C GLU A 63 -15.08 -22.98 -0.16
N SER A 64 -14.87 -23.71 -1.27
CA SER A 64 -15.80 -24.75 -1.76
C SER A 64 -15.72 -26.07 -0.97
N MET A 65 -14.73 -26.22 -0.08
CA MET A 65 -14.49 -27.36 0.82
C MET A 65 -14.77 -28.74 0.16
N ASP A 66 -14.14 -29.01 -0.97
CA ASP A 66 -14.36 -30.23 -1.77
C ASP A 66 -13.71 -31.45 -1.10
N LYS A 67 -14.30 -31.87 0.04
CA LYS A 67 -13.82 -32.99 0.87
C LYS A 67 -13.78 -34.31 0.11
N GLU A 68 -14.70 -34.51 -0.84
CA GLU A 68 -14.77 -35.73 -1.65
C GLU A 68 -13.57 -35.86 -2.60
N GLN A 69 -13.10 -34.75 -3.17
CA GLN A 69 -11.90 -34.75 -4.03
C GLN A 69 -10.64 -35.01 -3.19
N MET A 70 -10.58 -34.47 -1.99
CA MET A 70 -9.44 -34.62 -1.09
C MET A 70 -9.31 -36.06 -0.54
N ALA A 71 -10.38 -36.83 -0.48
CA ALA A 71 -10.37 -38.23 -0.04
C ALA A 71 -9.74 -39.18 -1.06
N LYS A 72 -9.63 -38.76 -2.33
CA LYS A 72 -9.03 -39.58 -3.40
C LYS A 72 -7.50 -39.39 -3.44
N PRO A 73 -6.74 -40.40 -3.98
CA PRO A 73 -5.31 -40.24 -4.18
C PRO A 73 -4.96 -39.02 -5.02
N PRO A 74 -3.87 -38.27 -4.69
CA PRO A 74 -3.47 -37.08 -5.40
C PRO A 74 -3.18 -37.36 -6.88
N GLN A 75 -3.69 -36.51 -7.77
CA GLN A 75 -3.43 -36.60 -9.20
C GLN A 75 -2.32 -35.65 -9.64
N PRO A 76 -1.54 -35.95 -10.70
CA PRO A 76 -0.42 -35.09 -11.13
C PRO A 76 -0.78 -33.64 -11.48
N TRP A 77 -2.04 -33.41 -11.85
CA TRP A 77 -2.56 -32.06 -12.19
C TRP A 77 -3.15 -31.30 -10.99
N GLU A 78 -3.13 -31.88 -9.79
CA GLU A 78 -3.64 -31.23 -8.60
C GLU A 78 -2.59 -30.37 -7.92
N PHE A 79 -3.04 -29.31 -7.26
CA PHE A 79 -2.20 -28.39 -6.48
C PHE A 79 -1.37 -29.13 -5.43
N ARG A 80 -1.97 -30.07 -4.70
CA ARG A 80 -1.30 -30.83 -3.62
C ARG A 80 -0.17 -31.75 -4.13
N SER A 81 -0.15 -32.08 -5.42
CA SER A 81 0.91 -32.88 -6.05
C SER A 81 2.11 -32.04 -6.51
N LYS A 82 2.01 -30.72 -6.46
CA LYS A 82 3.08 -29.82 -6.90
C LYS A 82 4.13 -29.63 -5.80
N PRO A 83 5.40 -29.42 -6.17
CA PRO A 83 6.44 -29.08 -5.19
C PRO A 83 6.11 -27.78 -4.45
N ALA A 84 6.65 -27.64 -3.23
CA ALA A 84 6.29 -26.55 -2.33
C ALA A 84 6.46 -25.15 -2.94
N TRP A 85 7.53 -24.92 -3.71
CA TRP A 85 7.78 -23.62 -4.34
C TRP A 85 6.73 -23.25 -5.40
N GLN A 86 6.22 -24.22 -6.19
CA GLN A 86 5.13 -23.96 -7.15
C GLN A 86 3.83 -23.62 -6.42
N ARG A 87 3.52 -24.34 -5.35
CA ARG A 87 2.36 -24.07 -4.51
C ARG A 87 2.45 -22.65 -3.90
N LEU A 88 3.64 -22.29 -3.42
CA LEU A 88 3.88 -20.94 -2.87
C LEU A 88 3.64 -19.86 -3.91
N ILE A 89 4.15 -20.00 -5.13
CA ILE A 89 3.95 -19.02 -6.21
C ILE A 89 2.47 -18.92 -6.57
N ILE A 90 1.75 -20.04 -6.65
CA ILE A 90 0.30 -20.01 -6.92
C ILE A 90 -0.43 -19.28 -5.79
N MET A 91 -0.13 -19.57 -4.52
CA MET A 91 -0.81 -18.95 -3.38
C MET A 91 -0.52 -17.46 -3.24
N LEU A 92 0.73 -17.04 -3.45
CA LEU A 92 1.12 -15.64 -3.33
C LEU A 92 0.82 -14.81 -4.59
N GLY A 93 0.47 -15.46 -5.70
CA GLY A 93 0.32 -14.82 -7.00
C GLY A 93 -0.65 -13.63 -6.99
N GLY A 94 -1.81 -13.78 -6.38
CA GLY A 94 -2.81 -12.72 -6.28
C GLY A 94 -2.30 -11.48 -5.53
N VAL A 95 -1.73 -11.70 -4.34
CA VAL A 95 -1.17 -10.61 -3.50
C VAL A 95 0.01 -9.94 -4.22
N THR A 96 0.88 -10.73 -4.86
CA THR A 96 2.03 -10.22 -5.60
C THR A 96 1.61 -9.29 -6.75
N VAL A 97 0.60 -9.69 -7.52
CA VAL A 97 0.07 -8.86 -8.62
C VAL A 97 -0.52 -7.56 -8.08
N ASN A 98 -1.28 -7.59 -6.99
CA ASN A 98 -1.83 -6.38 -6.38
C ASN A 98 -0.73 -5.46 -5.83
N LEU A 99 0.33 -6.01 -5.23
CA LEU A 99 1.47 -5.23 -4.75
C LEU A 99 2.20 -4.53 -5.92
N ILE A 100 2.50 -5.28 -6.99
CA ILE A 100 3.13 -4.72 -8.20
C ILE A 100 2.26 -3.60 -8.78
N LEU A 101 0.96 -3.84 -8.89
CA LEU A 101 0.02 -2.84 -9.40
C LEU A 101 -0.01 -1.60 -8.50
N GLY A 102 -0.01 -1.77 -7.18
CA GLY A 102 0.04 -0.67 -6.23
C GLY A 102 1.29 0.21 -6.43
N VAL A 103 2.47 -0.43 -6.56
CA VAL A 103 3.72 0.28 -6.86
C VAL A 103 3.65 1.01 -8.21
N LEU A 104 3.12 0.36 -9.25
CA LEU A 104 2.98 0.99 -10.58
C LEU A 104 2.03 2.19 -10.55
N ILE A 105 0.89 2.08 -9.87
CA ILE A 105 -0.05 3.19 -9.73
C ILE A 105 0.60 4.34 -8.96
N TYR A 106 1.28 4.04 -7.86
CA TYR A 106 1.97 5.06 -7.05
C TYR A 106 3.07 5.76 -7.87
N ALA A 107 3.90 4.99 -8.59
CA ALA A 107 4.93 5.55 -9.48
C ALA A 107 4.31 6.43 -10.57
N MET A 108 3.19 6.00 -11.16
CA MET A 108 2.46 6.79 -12.15
C MET A 108 1.91 8.09 -11.56
N VAL A 109 1.37 8.05 -10.34
CA VAL A 109 0.88 9.25 -9.64
C VAL A 109 2.03 10.22 -9.40
N LEU A 110 3.18 9.74 -8.90
CA LEU A 110 4.37 10.59 -8.70
C LEU A 110 4.90 11.15 -10.02
N PHE A 111 4.89 10.36 -11.09
CA PHE A 111 5.35 10.81 -12.40
C PHE A 111 4.46 11.91 -13.00
N VAL A 112 3.13 11.80 -12.84
CA VAL A 112 2.17 12.74 -13.45
C VAL A 112 1.99 14.00 -12.61
N TRP A 113 1.89 13.86 -11.29
CA TRP A 113 1.60 14.98 -10.37
C TRP A 113 2.80 15.44 -9.56
N GLY A 114 3.90 14.68 -9.56
CA GLY A 114 5.08 14.94 -8.75
C GLY A 114 4.81 14.74 -7.25
N ASP A 115 5.81 15.05 -6.46
CA ASP A 115 5.67 15.13 -5.02
C ASP A 115 5.24 16.54 -4.62
N ARG A 116 4.28 16.63 -3.70
CA ARG A 116 3.78 17.93 -3.19
C ARG A 116 4.41 18.20 -1.84
N ASP A 117 5.53 18.86 -1.86
CA ASP A 117 6.15 19.36 -0.64
C ASP A 117 5.47 20.64 -0.16
N LEU A 118 5.14 20.69 1.12
CA LEU A 118 4.70 21.94 1.74
C LEU A 118 5.92 22.81 2.01
N ARG A 119 6.06 23.88 1.23
CA ARG A 119 7.11 24.89 1.43
C ARG A 119 6.69 25.84 2.54
N ILE A 120 7.35 25.72 3.69
CA ILE A 120 7.05 26.53 4.87
C ILE A 120 7.63 27.96 4.78
N ASP A 121 8.69 28.15 3.98
CA ASP A 121 9.30 29.45 3.71
C ASP A 121 8.42 30.37 2.87
N ARG A 122 7.37 29.85 2.25
CA ARG A 122 6.43 30.60 1.37
C ARG A 122 5.01 30.67 1.90
N LEU A 123 4.78 30.26 3.13
CA LEU A 123 3.45 30.35 3.73
C LEU A 123 3.12 31.82 4.04
N PRO A 124 2.02 32.36 3.51
CA PRO A 124 1.68 33.79 3.68
C PRO A 124 1.33 34.13 5.13
N TYR A 125 0.95 33.15 5.94
CA TYR A 125 0.53 33.31 7.34
C TYR A 125 1.40 32.51 8.33
N GLY A 126 2.61 32.05 7.90
CA GLY A 126 3.49 31.28 8.75
C GLY A 126 2.93 29.92 9.18
N LEU A 127 3.44 29.39 10.29
CA LEU A 127 3.05 28.12 10.87
C LEU A 127 2.19 28.33 12.13
N SER A 128 1.28 27.40 12.39
CA SER A 128 0.62 27.28 13.69
C SER A 128 1.31 26.20 14.52
N PHE A 129 1.74 26.56 15.70
CA PHE A 129 2.53 25.70 16.58
C PHE A 129 1.67 25.12 17.70
N VAL A 130 1.92 23.86 18.03
CA VAL A 130 1.33 23.18 19.21
C VAL A 130 1.89 23.78 20.49
N GLU A 131 1.12 23.64 21.60
CA GLU A 131 1.44 24.23 22.89
C GLU A 131 2.89 24.01 23.36
N PRO A 132 3.48 22.79 23.27
CA PRO A 132 4.88 22.59 23.67
C PRO A 132 5.89 23.44 22.88
N LEU A 133 5.66 23.68 21.59
CA LEU A 133 6.53 24.53 20.78
C LEU A 133 6.31 26.01 21.08
N GLN A 134 5.11 26.42 21.48
CA GLN A 134 4.83 27.78 21.93
C GLN A 134 5.52 28.05 23.29
N GLU A 135 5.53 27.09 24.20
CA GLU A 135 6.27 27.18 25.45
C GLU A 135 7.79 27.26 25.22
N ALA A 136 8.28 26.61 24.16
CA ALA A 136 9.69 26.74 23.74
C ALA A 136 10.02 28.11 23.13
N GLY A 137 9.01 28.95 22.82
CA GLY A 137 9.19 30.31 22.35
C GLY A 137 8.74 30.60 20.92
N PHE A 138 8.24 29.59 20.18
CA PHE A 138 7.58 29.83 18.88
C PHE A 138 6.24 30.52 19.10
N GLN A 139 5.82 31.32 18.13
CA GLN A 139 4.50 31.90 18.08
C GLN A 139 3.80 31.53 16.78
N ASN A 140 2.47 31.49 16.83
CA ASN A 140 1.70 31.32 15.59
C ASN A 140 2.05 32.45 14.61
N ASP A 141 2.04 32.11 13.34
CA ASP A 141 2.43 32.96 12.22
C ASP A 141 3.95 33.21 12.07
N ASP A 142 4.80 32.57 12.89
CA ASP A 142 6.24 32.54 12.64
C ASP A 142 6.54 31.79 11.35
N VAL A 143 7.44 32.33 10.52
CA VAL A 143 8.02 31.64 9.38
C VAL A 143 9.41 31.12 9.77
N VAL A 144 9.58 29.81 9.88
CA VAL A 144 10.87 29.22 10.24
C VAL A 144 11.81 29.27 9.04
N ILE A 145 12.99 29.91 9.21
CA ILE A 145 14.03 30.00 8.16
C ILE A 145 15.11 28.96 8.35
N SER A 146 15.59 28.78 9.57
CA SER A 146 16.65 27.81 9.89
C SER A 146 16.48 27.22 11.26
N LEU A 147 16.98 25.98 11.42
CA LEU A 147 17.12 25.29 12.69
C LEU A 147 18.59 24.90 12.85
N GLN A 148 19.20 25.23 13.98
CA GLN A 148 20.61 24.98 14.28
C GLN A 148 21.58 25.49 13.16
N GLY A 149 21.16 26.52 12.42
CA GLY A 149 21.91 27.06 11.27
C GLY A 149 21.64 26.35 9.93
N GLU A 150 20.94 25.22 9.94
CA GLU A 150 20.52 24.53 8.72
C GLU A 150 19.24 25.18 8.15
N PRO A 151 19.20 25.53 6.85
CA PRO A 151 18.05 26.16 6.23
C PRO A 151 16.86 25.19 6.16
N VAL A 152 15.69 25.66 6.53
CA VAL A 152 14.44 24.90 6.51
C VAL A 152 13.51 25.51 5.46
N GLN A 153 13.27 24.81 4.37
CA GLN A 153 12.38 25.25 3.30
C GLN A 153 11.08 24.47 3.25
N ARG A 154 11.13 23.19 3.68
CA ARG A 154 10.02 22.25 3.62
C ARG A 154 9.64 21.80 5.03
N LEU A 155 8.40 21.34 5.18
CA LEU A 155 7.96 20.74 6.45
C LEU A 155 8.75 19.48 6.81
N ASP A 156 9.18 18.70 5.81
CA ASP A 156 9.99 17.51 6.05
C ASP A 156 11.43 17.85 6.45
N ASP A 157 12.00 18.96 5.97
CA ASP A 157 13.29 19.47 6.46
C ASP A 157 13.16 19.83 7.95
N PHE A 158 12.10 20.53 8.33
CA PHE A 158 11.82 20.85 9.74
C PHE A 158 11.78 19.61 10.61
N ARG A 159 11.02 18.60 10.19
CA ARG A 159 10.93 17.32 10.93
C ARG A 159 12.27 16.59 11.00
N SER A 160 12.98 16.47 9.88
CA SER A 160 14.24 15.73 9.84
C SER A 160 15.32 16.37 10.71
N VAL A 161 15.37 17.69 10.76
CA VAL A 161 16.31 18.42 11.61
C VAL A 161 15.91 18.29 13.08
N VAL A 162 14.63 18.45 13.41
CA VAL A 162 14.14 18.36 14.81
C VAL A 162 14.35 16.97 15.41
N PHE A 163 14.10 15.91 14.63
CA PHE A 163 14.25 14.54 15.14
C PHE A 163 15.65 13.94 14.90
N GLY A 164 16.46 14.52 14.02
CA GLY A 164 17.78 14.00 13.65
C GLY A 164 18.95 14.68 14.35
N THR A 165 18.75 15.89 14.89
CA THR A 165 19.82 16.69 15.52
C THR A 165 19.34 17.34 16.80
N GLN A 166 20.29 17.70 17.69
CA GLN A 166 20.01 18.45 18.91
C GLN A 166 19.76 19.91 18.55
N VAL A 167 18.50 20.29 18.42
CA VAL A 167 18.11 21.66 18.06
C VAL A 167 17.92 22.50 19.32
N THR A 168 18.81 23.46 19.50
CA THR A 168 18.75 24.45 20.60
C THR A 168 18.57 25.87 20.09
N LYS A 169 18.61 26.07 18.76
CA LYS A 169 18.45 27.40 18.13
C LYS A 169 17.56 27.33 16.90
N ALA A 170 16.71 28.29 16.71
CA ALA A 170 15.93 28.52 15.51
C ALA A 170 15.97 29.98 15.08
N THR A 171 15.95 30.21 13.77
CA THR A 171 15.75 31.54 13.21
C THR A 171 14.38 31.58 12.57
N VAL A 172 13.59 32.56 12.97
CA VAL A 172 12.22 32.77 12.49
C VAL A 172 12.03 34.20 11.99
N ILE A 173 11.12 34.41 11.03
CA ILE A 173 10.57 35.71 10.73
C ILE A 173 9.28 35.87 11.54
N ARG A 174 9.26 36.89 12.42
CA ARG A 174 8.12 37.28 13.24
C ARG A 174 7.78 38.74 12.97
N ASN A 175 6.56 39.00 12.55
CA ASN A 175 6.12 40.38 12.20
C ASN A 175 7.03 41.08 11.17
N GLY A 176 7.60 40.33 10.21
CA GLY A 176 8.50 40.85 9.18
C GLY A 176 9.95 41.08 9.63
N ALA A 177 10.29 40.76 10.89
CA ALA A 177 11.64 40.87 11.42
C ALA A 177 12.22 39.51 11.72
N GLU A 178 13.51 39.33 11.42
CA GLU A 178 14.23 38.08 11.74
C GLU A 178 14.58 38.06 13.23
N GLN A 179 14.26 36.96 13.89
CA GLN A 179 14.53 36.75 15.31
C GLN A 179 15.19 35.38 15.53
N GLU A 180 16.19 35.32 16.39
CA GLU A 180 16.82 34.08 16.85
C GLU A 180 16.16 33.62 18.17
N LEU A 181 15.62 32.43 18.15
CA LEU A 181 15.08 31.75 19.32
C LEU A 181 16.15 30.77 19.86
N THR A 182 16.36 30.78 21.18
CA THR A 182 17.27 29.84 21.84
C THR A 182 16.49 29.03 22.87
N PHE A 183 16.60 27.71 22.79
CA PHE A 183 15.85 26.77 23.63
C PHE A 183 16.75 26.25 24.74
N GLN A 184 16.19 26.12 25.94
CA GLN A 184 16.88 25.53 27.08
C GLN A 184 16.87 24.00 27.03
N THR A 185 15.92 23.41 26.36
CA THR A 185 15.75 21.98 26.13
C THR A 185 15.79 21.68 24.65
N GLU A 186 16.31 20.54 24.24
CA GLU A 186 16.31 20.11 22.85
C GLU A 186 14.88 20.04 22.30
N LEU A 187 14.66 20.61 21.13
CA LEU A 187 13.31 20.71 20.52
C LEU A 187 12.69 19.32 20.29
N GLY A 188 13.50 18.32 19.94
CA GLY A 188 13.04 16.94 19.74
C GLY A 188 12.59 16.23 21.02
N GLN A 189 12.87 16.76 22.20
CA GLN A 189 12.38 16.24 23.49
C GLN A 189 11.08 16.93 23.94
N VAL A 190 10.73 18.02 23.31
CA VAL A 190 9.53 18.81 23.61
C VAL A 190 8.34 18.31 22.80
N LEU A 191 8.56 17.64 21.68
CA LEU A 191 7.55 17.03 20.79
C LEU A 191 7.32 15.57 21.09
#